data_e47a6bdf7e41f0c51c2e6eb88f6a2010
#
_entry.id   e47a6bdf7e41f0c51c2e6eb88f6a2010
#
_cell.length_a   1.000
_cell.length_b   1.000
_cell.length_c   1.000
_cell.angle_alpha   90.00
_cell.angle_beta   90.00
_cell.angle_gamma   90.00
#
_symmetry.space_group_name_H-M   'P 1'
#
loop_
_entity.id
_entity.type
_entity.pdbx_description
1 polymer ?
#
loop_
_entity_poly.entity_id
_entity_poly.type
_entity_poly.pdbx_seq_one_letter_code
_entity_poly.pdbx_strand_id
1 'polypeptide(L)'
;ASTEPADAVAETAVAAEDSEEPAPVVPALPEPTGYHPAVLAISGTNGKTTVTSLTGQLVERAGKTVAVAGNIGPTLLDTLSAHMDADTLPQVWVLELSSFQLDGIAGFEPTAATVLNLSQDHLDWHGSMAAYAEAKSHIFGAHGLMLLNREDPAVMAMLPAPIKAKLQRPVVRSHLTFGGDMPQRAGDFGIELVNGMAWLVRALEADETRKRRKGEEEEIHIQRLMPA
;
A
#
# COMPACT_ATOMS: atom_id res chain seq x y z
N ALA A 1 60.35 68.82 7.31
CA ALA A 1 59.01 69.30 7.35
C ALA A 1 58.02 68.11 7.39
N SER A 2 57.28 68.02 8.41
CA SER A 2 56.02 67.42 8.69
C SER A 2 55.74 66.01 8.16
N THR A 3 55.78 65.12 9.10
CA THR A 3 55.24 63.75 9.12
C THR A 3 53.91 63.76 9.81
N GLU A 4 52.98 63.02 9.23
CA GLU A 4 51.72 62.75 9.82
C GLU A 4 51.51 61.23 9.92
N PRO A 5 50.97 60.72 11.02
CA PRO A 5 50.80 59.27 11.19
C PRO A 5 49.42 58.81 10.72
N ALA A 6 49.41 57.61 10.13
CA ALA A 6 48.23 56.91 9.66
C ALA A 6 47.34 56.41 10.78
N ASP A 7 46.09 56.67 10.66
CA ASP A 7 45.01 56.18 11.54
C ASP A 7 44.58 54.77 11.12
N ALA A 8 44.61 53.85 12.05
CA ALA A 8 44.19 52.46 11.86
C ALA A 8 42.69 52.36 12.14
N VAL A 9 41.89 52.07 11.15
CA VAL A 9 40.46 51.78 11.31
C VAL A 9 40.28 50.31 11.60
N ALA A 10 39.79 50.03 12.81
CA ALA A 10 39.40 48.67 13.23
C ALA A 10 38.08 48.30 12.58
N GLU A 11 38.09 47.24 11.78
CA GLU A 11 36.93 46.64 11.13
C GLU A 11 36.27 45.70 12.13
N THR A 12 35.10 46.10 12.67
CA THR A 12 34.26 45.29 13.52
C THR A 12 33.43 44.34 12.65
N ALA A 13 33.78 43.07 12.66
CA ALA A 13 32.99 42.00 12.07
C ALA A 13 31.68 41.85 12.86
N VAL A 14 30.56 42.20 12.25
CA VAL A 14 29.23 41.91 12.77
C VAL A 14 28.89 40.47 12.39
N ALA A 15 28.79 39.58 13.39
CA ALA A 15 28.27 38.22 13.23
C ALA A 15 26.78 38.35 12.88
N ALA A 16 26.41 37.87 11.69
CA ALA A 16 25.00 37.68 11.33
C ALA A 16 24.49 36.45 12.08
N GLU A 17 23.63 36.66 13.06
CA GLU A 17 22.82 35.61 13.67
C GLU A 17 21.82 35.14 12.64
N ASP A 18 22.01 33.91 12.19
CA ASP A 18 21.11 33.18 11.30
C ASP A 18 19.87 32.76 12.13
N SER A 19 18.86 33.61 12.16
CA SER A 19 17.57 33.28 12.79
C SER A 19 16.78 32.39 11.85
N GLU A 20 16.92 31.07 12.00
CA GLU A 20 15.99 30.10 11.41
C GLU A 20 14.58 30.39 11.95
N GLU A 21 13.73 30.99 11.14
CA GLU A 21 12.28 31.01 11.42
C GLU A 21 11.78 29.57 11.52
N PRO A 22 11.07 29.21 12.58
CA PRO A 22 10.49 27.87 12.68
C PRO A 22 9.48 27.68 11.54
N ALA A 23 9.62 26.57 10.80
CA ALA A 23 8.71 26.19 9.74
C ALA A 23 7.25 26.25 10.25
N PRO A 24 6.28 26.70 9.44
CA PRO A 24 4.90 26.82 9.85
C PRO A 24 4.38 25.44 10.29
N VAL A 25 3.97 25.37 11.56
CA VAL A 25 3.31 24.18 12.12
C VAL A 25 1.95 24.08 11.43
N VAL A 26 1.84 23.19 10.46
CA VAL A 26 0.55 22.84 9.86
C VAL A 26 -0.29 22.20 10.98
N PRO A 27 -1.45 22.76 11.34
CA PRO A 27 -2.29 22.14 12.37
C PRO A 27 -2.61 20.72 11.93
N ALA A 28 -2.35 19.75 12.81
CA ALA A 28 -2.78 18.38 12.58
C ALA A 28 -4.30 18.40 12.36
N LEU A 29 -4.76 17.80 11.27
CA LEU A 29 -6.18 17.59 11.05
C LEU A 29 -6.74 16.87 12.29
N PRO A 30 -7.92 17.27 12.80
CA PRO A 30 -8.51 16.58 13.94
C PRO A 30 -8.65 15.10 13.64
N GLU A 31 -8.19 14.26 14.55
CA GLU A 31 -8.37 12.81 14.46
C GLU A 31 -9.84 12.52 14.18
N PRO A 32 -10.16 11.70 13.18
CA PRO A 32 -11.55 11.39 12.87
C PRO A 32 -12.20 10.77 14.10
N THR A 33 -13.26 11.39 14.59
CA THR A 33 -14.04 10.86 15.72
C THR A 33 -14.96 9.76 15.23
N GLY A 34 -14.82 8.56 15.77
CA GLY A 34 -15.69 7.43 15.43
C GLY A 34 -14.92 6.12 15.23
N TYR A 35 -15.64 5.12 14.74
CA TYR A 35 -15.09 3.81 14.45
C TYR A 35 -14.42 3.79 13.07
N HIS A 36 -13.09 3.58 13.03
CA HIS A 36 -12.26 3.55 11.82
C HIS A 36 -11.41 2.27 11.79
N PRO A 37 -12.01 1.12 11.44
CA PRO A 37 -11.27 -0.13 11.32
C PRO A 37 -10.37 -0.13 10.08
N ALA A 38 -9.29 -0.93 10.13
CA ALA A 38 -8.60 -1.28 8.90
C ALA A 38 -9.47 -2.24 8.07
N VAL A 39 -9.50 -2.05 6.76
CA VAL A 39 -10.22 -2.92 5.83
C VAL A 39 -9.23 -3.55 4.86
N LEU A 40 -9.12 -4.87 4.90
CA LEU A 40 -8.33 -5.69 3.98
C LEU A 40 -9.28 -6.39 3.01
N ALA A 41 -9.24 -6.01 1.74
CA ALA A 41 -10.17 -6.49 0.74
C ALA A 41 -9.50 -7.47 -0.23
N ILE A 42 -10.14 -8.61 -0.49
CA ILE A 42 -9.60 -9.70 -1.30
C ILE A 42 -10.60 -10.07 -2.39
N SER A 43 -10.16 -10.01 -3.64
CA SER A 43 -10.88 -10.51 -4.81
C SER A 43 -9.97 -11.35 -5.70
N GLY A 44 -10.50 -11.84 -6.79
CA GLY A 44 -9.82 -12.69 -7.77
C GLY A 44 -10.81 -13.65 -8.41
N THR A 45 -10.41 -14.37 -9.42
CA THR A 45 -11.22 -15.47 -9.96
C THR A 45 -11.13 -16.66 -8.99
N ASN A 46 -9.93 -17.06 -8.59
CA ASN A 46 -9.67 -18.23 -7.76
C ASN A 46 -8.89 -17.87 -6.48
N GLY A 47 -9.02 -18.70 -5.45
CA GLY A 47 -8.23 -18.61 -4.21
C GLY A 47 -8.73 -17.59 -3.17
N LYS A 48 -9.77 -16.82 -3.47
CA LYS A 48 -10.31 -15.77 -2.58
C LYS A 48 -10.52 -16.28 -1.14
N THR A 49 -11.33 -17.30 -0.98
CA THR A 49 -11.73 -17.84 0.34
C THR A 49 -10.53 -18.31 1.15
N THR A 50 -9.58 -19.00 0.51
CA THR A 50 -8.36 -19.47 1.17
C THR A 50 -7.53 -18.29 1.68
N VAL A 51 -7.28 -17.31 0.83
CA VAL A 51 -6.48 -16.13 1.20
C VAL A 51 -7.18 -15.30 2.25
N THR A 52 -8.50 -15.11 2.13
CA THR A 52 -9.31 -14.38 3.12
C THR A 52 -9.23 -15.05 4.51
N SER A 53 -9.40 -16.37 4.56
CA SER A 53 -9.30 -17.12 5.81
C SER A 53 -7.91 -17.05 6.43
N LEU A 54 -6.85 -17.25 5.63
CA LEU A 54 -5.47 -17.14 6.11
C LEU A 54 -5.14 -15.73 6.59
N THR A 55 -5.60 -14.69 5.88
CA THR A 55 -5.40 -13.30 6.29
C THR A 55 -6.05 -13.03 7.63
N GLY A 56 -7.29 -13.49 7.85
CA GLY A 56 -7.97 -13.40 9.15
C GLY A 56 -7.15 -14.02 10.27
N GLN A 57 -6.66 -15.25 10.08
CA GLN A 57 -5.82 -15.95 11.05
C GLN A 57 -4.51 -15.21 11.35
N LEU A 58 -3.87 -14.61 10.32
CA LEU A 58 -2.63 -13.84 10.50
C LEU A 58 -2.88 -12.55 11.29
N VAL A 59 -3.98 -11.86 11.02
CA VAL A 59 -4.39 -10.66 11.76
C VAL A 59 -4.65 -10.98 13.22
N GLU A 60 -5.37 -12.09 13.51
CA GLU A 60 -5.61 -12.56 14.87
C GLU A 60 -4.32 -12.91 15.60
N ARG A 61 -3.40 -13.65 14.94
CA ARG A 61 -2.06 -13.95 15.48
C ARG A 61 -1.20 -12.72 15.74
N ALA A 62 -1.44 -11.64 15.01
CA ALA A 62 -0.82 -10.35 15.26
C ALA A 62 -1.45 -9.60 16.46
N GLY A 63 -2.37 -10.21 17.19
CA GLY A 63 -3.00 -9.66 18.39
C GLY A 63 -4.08 -8.62 18.10
N LYS A 64 -4.65 -8.61 16.90
CA LYS A 64 -5.75 -7.70 16.52
C LYS A 64 -7.09 -8.43 16.58
N THR A 65 -8.14 -7.71 16.99
CA THR A 65 -9.51 -8.20 16.81
C THR A 65 -9.87 -8.12 15.33
N VAL A 66 -10.41 -9.21 14.79
CA VAL A 66 -10.70 -9.35 13.35
C VAL A 66 -12.09 -9.91 13.12
N ALA A 67 -12.76 -9.43 12.09
CA ALA A 67 -13.94 -10.06 11.52
C ALA A 67 -13.69 -10.38 10.04
N VAL A 68 -14.13 -11.57 9.64
CA VAL A 68 -14.05 -12.06 8.26
C VAL A 68 -15.46 -12.15 7.71
N ALA A 69 -15.74 -11.53 6.58
CA ALA A 69 -17.06 -11.45 6.00
C ALA A 69 -17.04 -11.19 4.49
N GLY A 70 -18.20 -11.10 3.87
CA GLY A 70 -18.37 -10.66 2.49
C GLY A 70 -19.08 -11.67 1.61
N ASN A 71 -18.45 -12.09 0.51
CA ASN A 71 -19.01 -13.03 -0.46
C ASN A 71 -19.23 -14.45 0.12
N ILE A 72 -18.46 -14.78 1.14
CA ILE A 72 -18.65 -16.00 1.97
C ILE A 72 -19.49 -15.65 3.19
N GLY A 73 -20.34 -16.60 3.63
CA GLY A 73 -21.12 -16.41 4.85
C GLY A 73 -20.26 -16.42 6.13
N PRO A 74 -20.62 -15.69 7.16
CA PRO A 74 -21.78 -14.80 7.23
C PRO A 74 -21.60 -13.54 6.37
N THR A 75 -22.72 -12.89 5.99
CA THR A 75 -22.69 -11.66 5.19
C THR A 75 -22.06 -10.51 5.98
N LEU A 76 -21.55 -9.51 5.27
CA LEU A 76 -20.96 -8.33 5.92
C LEU A 76 -21.94 -7.63 6.87
N LEU A 77 -23.20 -7.46 6.45
CA LEU A 77 -24.22 -6.76 7.25
C LEU A 77 -24.62 -7.56 8.50
N ASP A 78 -24.80 -8.88 8.36
CA ASP A 78 -25.13 -9.73 9.52
C ASP A 78 -23.98 -9.74 10.53
N THR A 79 -22.73 -9.82 10.03
CA THR A 79 -21.54 -9.78 10.88
C THR A 79 -21.41 -8.42 11.58
N LEU A 80 -21.62 -7.32 10.87
CA LEU A 80 -21.58 -5.98 11.45
C LEU A 80 -22.65 -5.81 12.54
N SER A 81 -23.90 -6.21 12.26
CA SER A 81 -25.00 -6.13 13.24
C SER A 81 -24.67 -6.92 14.50
N ALA A 82 -24.17 -8.15 14.36
CA ALA A 82 -23.80 -8.98 15.52
C ALA A 82 -22.69 -8.32 16.35
N HIS A 83 -21.68 -7.72 15.73
CA HIS A 83 -20.61 -7.00 16.44
C HIS A 83 -21.12 -5.72 17.12
N MET A 84 -22.04 -5.02 16.50
CA MET A 84 -22.67 -3.82 17.10
C MET A 84 -23.53 -4.20 18.31
N ASP A 85 -24.34 -5.24 18.20
CA ASP A 85 -25.20 -5.73 19.28
C ASP A 85 -24.41 -6.24 20.49
N ALA A 86 -23.23 -6.82 20.23
CA ALA A 86 -22.33 -7.32 21.26
C ALA A 86 -21.32 -6.30 21.78
N ASP A 87 -21.27 -5.08 21.25
CA ASP A 87 -20.25 -4.06 21.53
C ASP A 87 -18.81 -4.57 21.35
N THR A 88 -18.58 -5.32 20.26
CA THR A 88 -17.31 -6.00 19.95
C THR A 88 -16.79 -5.65 18.55
N LEU A 89 -16.95 -4.42 18.11
CA LEU A 89 -16.51 -3.98 16.79
C LEU A 89 -15.01 -4.28 16.57
N PRO A 90 -14.63 -4.96 15.48
CA PRO A 90 -13.26 -5.41 15.26
C PRO A 90 -12.34 -4.28 14.83
N GLN A 91 -11.06 -4.39 15.14
CA GLN A 91 -10.03 -3.46 14.66
C GLN A 91 -9.75 -3.62 13.15
N VAL A 92 -9.99 -4.83 12.62
CA VAL A 92 -9.68 -5.16 11.21
C VAL A 92 -10.85 -5.95 10.63
N TRP A 93 -11.30 -5.53 9.46
CA TRP A 93 -12.18 -6.31 8.59
C TRP A 93 -11.38 -6.96 7.48
N VAL A 94 -11.57 -8.26 7.28
CA VAL A 94 -11.04 -9.00 6.12
C VAL A 94 -12.22 -9.39 5.26
N LEU A 95 -12.33 -8.77 4.10
CA LEU A 95 -13.50 -8.90 3.22
C LEU A 95 -13.16 -9.70 1.96
N GLU A 96 -13.91 -10.79 1.74
CA GLU A 96 -13.96 -11.44 0.44
C GLU A 96 -15.00 -10.74 -0.43
N LEU A 97 -14.61 -10.24 -1.60
CA LEU A 97 -15.51 -9.53 -2.50
C LEU A 97 -15.53 -10.17 -3.88
N SER A 98 -16.76 -10.43 -4.37
CA SER A 98 -17.00 -10.89 -5.74
C SER A 98 -17.02 -9.74 -6.74
N SER A 99 -16.91 -10.06 -8.03
CA SER A 99 -17.09 -9.06 -9.09
C SER A 99 -18.50 -8.46 -9.11
N PHE A 100 -19.51 -9.22 -8.72
CA PHE A 100 -20.90 -8.74 -8.63
C PHE A 100 -21.07 -7.67 -7.55
N GLN A 101 -20.42 -7.84 -6.39
CA GLN A 101 -20.45 -6.87 -5.31
C GLN A 101 -19.65 -5.61 -5.63
N LEU A 102 -18.61 -5.74 -6.46
CA LEU A 102 -17.74 -4.64 -6.88
C LEU A 102 -18.29 -3.92 -8.12
N ASP A 103 -19.20 -4.53 -8.86
CA ASP A 103 -19.81 -3.94 -10.04
C ASP A 103 -20.70 -2.75 -9.64
N GLY A 104 -20.31 -1.55 -10.10
CA GLY A 104 -21.03 -0.31 -9.78
C GLY A 104 -20.85 0.21 -8.34
N ILE A 105 -19.97 -0.38 -7.53
CA ILE A 105 -19.69 0.15 -6.21
C ILE A 105 -19.02 1.53 -6.31
N ALA A 106 -19.43 2.46 -5.45
CA ALA A 106 -18.84 3.81 -5.36
C ALA A 106 -18.37 4.10 -3.93
N GLY A 107 -17.25 4.81 -3.81
CA GLY A 107 -16.74 5.29 -2.51
C GLY A 107 -16.18 4.19 -1.60
N PHE A 108 -15.88 2.99 -2.11
CA PHE A 108 -15.19 1.95 -1.35
C PHE A 108 -13.70 2.29 -1.22
N GLU A 109 -13.24 2.47 0.00
CA GLU A 109 -11.86 2.87 0.31
C GLU A 109 -11.23 1.89 1.33
N PRO A 110 -10.59 0.81 0.88
CA PRO A 110 -9.92 -0.12 1.77
C PRO A 110 -8.57 0.44 2.25
N THR A 111 -8.07 -0.07 3.39
CA THR A 111 -6.69 0.15 3.82
C THR A 111 -5.71 -0.50 2.85
N ALA A 112 -5.99 -1.74 2.48
CA ALA A 112 -5.25 -2.47 1.45
C ALA A 112 -6.18 -3.45 0.73
N ALA A 113 -5.89 -3.71 -0.55
CA ALA A 113 -6.67 -4.65 -1.34
C ALA A 113 -5.81 -5.45 -2.31
N THR A 114 -6.31 -6.62 -2.71
CA THR A 114 -5.69 -7.46 -3.73
C THR A 114 -6.74 -8.05 -4.68
N VAL A 115 -6.36 -8.15 -5.95
CA VAL A 115 -6.95 -9.08 -6.92
C VAL A 115 -5.93 -10.17 -7.16
N LEU A 116 -6.23 -11.40 -6.73
CA LEU A 116 -5.26 -12.49 -6.72
C LEU A 116 -4.88 -12.95 -8.13
N ASN A 117 -5.87 -13.02 -9.00
CA ASN A 117 -5.75 -13.47 -10.39
C ASN A 117 -7.01 -13.14 -11.17
N LEU A 118 -6.89 -13.14 -12.50
CA LEU A 118 -7.99 -12.98 -13.43
C LEU A 118 -7.95 -14.09 -14.51
N SER A 119 -8.96 -14.91 -14.53
CA SER A 119 -9.24 -15.85 -15.62
C SER A 119 -10.68 -15.72 -16.06
N GLN A 120 -11.03 -16.27 -17.21
CA GLN A 120 -12.37 -16.17 -17.75
C GLN A 120 -13.41 -16.75 -16.80
N ASP A 121 -14.34 -15.90 -16.37
CA ASP A 121 -15.45 -16.23 -15.49
C ASP A 121 -16.56 -15.17 -15.63
N HIS A 122 -17.80 -15.53 -15.34
CA HIS A 122 -18.96 -14.61 -15.28
C HIS A 122 -19.12 -13.68 -16.49
N LEU A 123 -18.73 -14.12 -17.71
CA LEU A 123 -18.88 -13.31 -18.93
C LEU A 123 -20.32 -13.17 -19.40
N ASP A 124 -21.20 -14.05 -18.95
CA ASP A 124 -22.65 -13.94 -19.10
C ASP A 124 -23.20 -12.69 -18.38
N TRP A 125 -22.61 -12.28 -17.28
CA TRP A 125 -22.96 -11.08 -16.54
C TRP A 125 -22.21 -9.84 -17.05
N HIS A 126 -20.87 -9.90 -17.10
CA HIS A 126 -20.02 -8.74 -17.42
C HIS A 126 -19.88 -8.48 -18.92
N GLY A 127 -20.24 -9.43 -19.78
CA GLY A 127 -20.18 -9.30 -21.24
C GLY A 127 -18.77 -9.42 -21.82
N SER A 128 -17.71 -9.07 -21.08
CA SER A 128 -16.32 -9.17 -21.54
C SER A 128 -15.31 -9.30 -20.38
N MET A 129 -14.13 -9.81 -20.70
CA MET A 129 -13.00 -9.84 -19.74
C MET A 129 -12.58 -8.44 -19.28
N ALA A 130 -12.70 -7.44 -20.15
CA ALA A 130 -12.37 -6.06 -19.79
C ALA A 130 -13.34 -5.50 -18.74
N ALA A 131 -14.65 -5.70 -18.94
CA ALA A 131 -15.67 -5.29 -17.96
C ALA A 131 -15.56 -6.07 -16.63
N TYR A 132 -15.23 -7.37 -16.71
CA TYR A 132 -14.96 -8.18 -15.52
C TYR A 132 -13.75 -7.68 -14.72
N ALA A 133 -12.65 -7.34 -15.42
CA ALA A 133 -11.48 -6.75 -14.80
C ALA A 133 -11.77 -5.36 -14.22
N GLU A 134 -12.51 -4.53 -14.92
CA GLU A 134 -12.95 -3.21 -14.48
C GLU A 134 -13.77 -3.31 -13.18
N ALA A 135 -14.79 -4.18 -13.15
CA ALA A 135 -15.58 -4.39 -11.94
C ALA A 135 -14.71 -4.78 -10.75
N LYS A 136 -13.75 -5.71 -10.93
CA LYS A 136 -12.84 -6.10 -9.85
C LYS A 136 -11.87 -5.00 -9.44
N SER A 137 -11.48 -4.12 -10.35
CA SER A 137 -10.53 -3.04 -10.06
C SER A 137 -11.07 -2.03 -9.05
N HIS A 138 -12.38 -1.90 -8.90
CA HIS A 138 -13.03 -1.04 -7.90
C HIS A 138 -12.66 -1.40 -6.46
N ILE A 139 -12.18 -2.64 -6.22
CA ILE A 139 -11.72 -3.07 -4.89
C ILE A 139 -10.61 -2.20 -4.32
N PHE A 140 -9.82 -1.56 -5.18
CA PHE A 140 -8.66 -0.78 -4.74
C PHE A 140 -9.01 0.62 -4.22
N GLY A 141 -10.21 1.12 -4.48
CA GLY A 141 -10.58 2.50 -4.15
C GLY A 141 -9.63 3.53 -4.75
N ALA A 142 -9.66 4.75 -4.25
CA ALA A 142 -8.76 5.82 -4.71
C ALA A 142 -7.41 5.85 -3.97
N HIS A 143 -7.35 5.40 -2.71
CA HIS A 143 -6.18 5.62 -1.83
C HIS A 143 -5.59 4.35 -1.22
N GLY A 144 -6.33 3.24 -1.13
CA GLY A 144 -5.89 1.98 -0.52
C GLY A 144 -4.58 1.44 -1.13
N LEU A 145 -3.76 0.76 -0.33
CA LEU A 145 -2.57 0.08 -0.83
C LEU A 145 -2.98 -1.05 -1.78
N MET A 146 -2.44 -1.04 -3.00
CA MET A 146 -2.67 -2.13 -3.97
C MET A 146 -1.63 -3.24 -3.77
N LEU A 147 -2.09 -4.49 -3.60
CA LEU A 147 -1.24 -5.67 -3.66
C LEU A 147 -1.51 -6.40 -4.97
N LEU A 148 -0.53 -6.46 -5.86
CA LEU A 148 -0.71 -6.93 -7.23
C LEU A 148 0.08 -8.20 -7.48
N ASN A 149 -0.57 -9.19 -8.09
CA ASN A 149 0.10 -10.37 -8.61
C ASN A 149 0.88 -10.00 -9.88
N ARG A 150 2.23 -9.96 -9.80
CA ARG A 150 3.05 -9.58 -10.96
C ARG A 150 3.13 -10.66 -12.05
N GLU A 151 2.69 -11.88 -11.75
CA GLU A 151 2.62 -12.97 -12.74
C GLU A 151 1.32 -12.93 -13.57
N ASP A 152 0.36 -12.09 -13.18
CA ASP A 152 -0.90 -11.91 -13.90
C ASP A 152 -0.92 -10.54 -14.61
N PRO A 153 -0.71 -10.50 -15.94
CA PRO A 153 -0.69 -9.24 -16.68
C PRO A 153 -2.00 -8.44 -16.59
N ALA A 154 -3.15 -9.12 -16.44
CA ALA A 154 -4.43 -8.45 -16.31
C ALA A 154 -4.58 -7.78 -14.94
N VAL A 155 -4.04 -8.38 -13.89
CA VAL A 155 -3.96 -7.75 -12.57
C VAL A 155 -2.99 -6.57 -12.59
N MET A 156 -1.81 -6.72 -13.18
CA MET A 156 -0.84 -5.63 -13.32
C MET A 156 -1.36 -4.45 -14.13
N ALA A 157 -2.22 -4.69 -15.12
CA ALA A 157 -2.88 -3.64 -15.91
C ALA A 157 -3.86 -2.78 -15.10
N MET A 158 -4.27 -3.22 -13.90
CA MET A 158 -5.11 -2.42 -12.99
C MET A 158 -4.33 -1.29 -12.29
N LEU A 159 -2.99 -1.31 -12.33
CA LEU A 159 -2.19 -0.23 -11.77
C LEU A 159 -2.33 1.04 -12.62
N PRO A 160 -2.83 2.15 -12.07
CA PRO A 160 -2.98 3.39 -12.81
C PRO A 160 -1.64 3.91 -13.34
N ALA A 161 -1.67 4.51 -14.52
CA ALA A 161 -0.49 5.18 -15.06
C ALA A 161 -0.02 6.31 -14.12
N PRO A 162 1.30 6.52 -14.00
CA PRO A 162 1.84 7.59 -13.17
C PRO A 162 1.30 8.97 -13.56
N ILE A 163 0.83 9.74 -12.59
CA ILE A 163 0.35 11.10 -12.82
C ILE A 163 1.55 12.03 -13.02
N LYS A 164 1.67 12.59 -14.22
CA LYS A 164 2.74 13.54 -14.56
C LYS A 164 2.36 14.94 -14.07
N ALA A 165 3.03 15.44 -13.05
CA ALA A 165 2.96 16.84 -12.65
C ALA A 165 4.09 17.66 -13.29
N LYS A 166 3.80 18.90 -13.73
CA LYS A 166 4.83 19.81 -14.24
C LYS A 166 5.84 20.10 -13.12
N LEU A 167 7.13 19.89 -13.40
CA LEU A 167 8.25 20.14 -12.48
C LEU A 167 8.35 19.24 -11.23
N GLN A 168 7.52 18.21 -11.11
CA GLN A 168 7.57 17.24 -10.00
C GLN A 168 7.85 15.83 -10.52
N ARG A 169 8.29 14.94 -9.62
CA ARG A 169 8.38 13.51 -9.96
C ARG A 169 6.97 12.98 -10.23
N PRO A 170 6.79 12.08 -11.20
CA PRO A 170 5.51 11.42 -11.41
C PRO A 170 5.04 10.74 -10.11
N VAL A 171 3.79 10.99 -9.74
CA VAL A 171 3.16 10.33 -8.60
C VAL A 171 2.67 8.96 -9.06
N VAL A 172 3.23 7.92 -8.48
CA VAL A 172 2.82 6.53 -8.71
C VAL A 172 1.87 6.12 -7.58
N ARG A 173 0.80 5.41 -7.91
CA ARG A 173 -0.10 4.81 -6.94
C ARG A 173 0.67 3.89 -5.98
N SER A 174 0.40 3.99 -4.68
CA SER A 174 1.02 3.12 -3.67
C SER A 174 0.64 1.66 -3.95
N HIS A 175 1.65 0.84 -4.21
CA HIS A 175 1.46 -0.57 -4.50
C HIS A 175 2.67 -1.41 -4.10
N LEU A 176 2.43 -2.68 -3.82
CA LEU A 176 3.41 -3.74 -3.66
C LEU A 176 3.06 -4.86 -4.62
N THR A 177 4.03 -5.68 -5.00
CA THR A 177 3.78 -6.86 -5.82
C THR A 177 4.16 -8.16 -5.10
N PHE A 178 3.56 -9.25 -5.54
CA PHE A 178 3.96 -10.60 -5.15
C PHE A 178 4.01 -11.53 -6.37
N GLY A 179 4.84 -12.57 -6.30
CA GLY A 179 4.99 -13.57 -7.37
C GLY A 179 5.86 -14.74 -6.90
N GLY A 180 5.99 -15.76 -7.75
CA GLY A 180 6.80 -16.95 -7.48
C GLY A 180 8.29 -16.79 -7.81
N ASP A 181 8.68 -15.65 -8.38
CA ASP A 181 10.06 -15.28 -8.69
C ASP A 181 10.65 -14.31 -7.65
N MET A 182 11.94 -13.99 -7.80
CA MET A 182 12.63 -13.02 -6.93
C MET A 182 12.04 -11.61 -7.08
N PRO A 183 11.77 -10.92 -5.97
CA PRO A 183 11.33 -9.52 -6.02
C PRO A 183 12.47 -8.62 -6.52
N GLN A 184 12.10 -7.60 -7.30
CA GLN A 184 13.07 -6.69 -7.94
C GLN A 184 12.97 -5.24 -7.42
N ARG A 185 11.97 -4.95 -6.60
CA ARG A 185 11.71 -3.61 -6.08
C ARG A 185 11.49 -3.68 -4.56
N ALA A 186 12.00 -2.69 -3.84
CA ALA A 186 11.80 -2.61 -2.39
C ALA A 186 10.30 -2.62 -2.02
N GLY A 187 9.95 -3.44 -1.03
CA GLY A 187 8.59 -3.68 -0.58
C GLY A 187 7.92 -4.90 -1.21
N ASP A 188 8.37 -5.36 -2.38
CA ASP A 188 7.78 -6.49 -3.07
C ASP A 188 8.14 -7.84 -2.41
N PHE A 189 7.28 -8.83 -2.62
CA PHE A 189 7.43 -10.19 -2.10
C PHE A 189 7.69 -11.18 -3.22
N GLY A 190 8.38 -12.28 -2.91
CA GLY A 190 8.67 -13.31 -3.89
C GLY A 190 9.17 -14.61 -3.27
N ILE A 191 9.71 -15.48 -4.11
CA ILE A 191 10.29 -16.76 -3.72
C ILE A 191 11.77 -16.79 -4.14
N GLU A 192 12.64 -17.14 -3.20
CA GLU A 192 14.05 -17.41 -3.44
C GLU A 192 14.33 -18.90 -3.29
N LEU A 193 15.01 -19.48 -4.26
CA LEU A 193 15.50 -20.86 -4.16
C LEU A 193 16.93 -20.89 -3.63
N VAL A 194 17.13 -21.45 -2.44
CA VAL A 194 18.45 -21.57 -1.81
C VAL A 194 18.72 -23.04 -1.54
N ASN A 195 19.73 -23.60 -2.20
CA ASN A 195 20.11 -25.02 -2.07
C ASN A 195 18.90 -25.98 -2.27
N GLY A 196 18.00 -25.67 -3.20
CA GLY A 196 16.82 -26.47 -3.49
C GLY A 196 15.64 -26.26 -2.54
N MET A 197 15.78 -25.39 -1.55
CA MET A 197 14.69 -25.01 -0.64
C MET A 197 14.09 -23.66 -1.05
N ALA A 198 12.77 -23.60 -1.20
CA ALA A 198 12.06 -22.36 -1.47
C ALA A 198 11.88 -21.55 -0.18
N TRP A 199 12.11 -20.25 -0.26
CA TRP A 199 11.93 -19.29 0.82
C TRP A 199 11.01 -18.18 0.38
N LEU A 200 10.00 -17.87 1.19
CA LEU A 200 9.27 -16.63 1.06
C LEU A 200 10.20 -15.47 1.43
N VAL A 201 10.32 -14.50 0.54
CA VAL A 201 11.23 -13.37 0.71
C VAL A 201 10.53 -12.04 0.47
N ARG A 202 11.11 -10.99 1.06
CA ARG A 202 10.75 -9.60 0.83
C ARG A 202 11.98 -8.81 0.42
N ALA A 203 11.86 -7.96 -0.57
CA ALA A 203 12.88 -6.97 -0.89
C ALA A 203 12.71 -5.75 0.03
N LEU A 204 13.80 -5.31 0.62
CA LEU A 204 13.90 -4.10 1.42
C LEU A 204 14.80 -3.10 0.70
N GLU A 205 14.65 -1.82 0.98
CA GLU A 205 15.62 -0.81 0.55
C GLU A 205 16.96 -1.06 1.24
N ALA A 206 18.06 -1.11 0.49
CA ALA A 206 19.37 -1.44 1.05
C ALA A 206 19.92 -0.32 1.96
N ASP A 207 19.61 0.94 1.65
CA ASP A 207 19.99 2.11 2.45
C ASP A 207 18.86 3.15 2.47
N GLU A 208 18.09 3.15 3.55
CA GLU A 208 16.98 4.09 3.76
C GLU A 208 17.46 5.55 3.96
N THR A 209 18.75 5.76 4.26
CA THR A 209 19.31 7.08 4.54
C THR A 209 19.79 7.79 3.26
N ARG A 210 19.99 7.04 2.18
CA ARG A 210 20.53 7.55 0.92
C ARG A 210 19.44 8.10 0.01
N LYS A 211 19.43 9.41 -0.21
CA LYS A 211 18.59 10.02 -1.26
C LYS A 211 19.10 9.60 -2.64
N ARG A 212 18.30 8.84 -3.37
CA ARG A 212 18.63 8.37 -4.73
C ARG A 212 18.80 9.53 -5.71
N ARG A 213 19.80 9.41 -6.59
CA ARG A 213 19.97 10.28 -7.74
C ARG A 213 19.10 9.78 -8.90
N LYS A 214 18.77 10.71 -9.82
CA LYS A 214 17.97 10.37 -11.01
C LYS A 214 18.74 9.37 -11.89
N GLY A 215 18.20 8.16 -12.07
CA GLY A 215 18.79 7.09 -12.91
C GLY A 215 19.62 6.02 -12.16
N GLU A 216 19.76 6.12 -10.85
CA GLU A 216 20.33 5.02 -10.05
C GLU A 216 19.30 3.86 -9.93
N GLU A 217 19.78 2.64 -10.18
CA GLU A 217 19.01 1.42 -9.92
C GLU A 217 18.73 1.28 -8.42
N GLU A 218 17.63 0.66 -8.09
CA GLU A 218 17.24 0.42 -6.72
C GLU A 218 18.10 -0.70 -6.14
N GLU A 219 18.97 -0.37 -5.20
CA GLU A 219 19.74 -1.34 -4.46
C GLU A 219 18.83 -1.97 -3.41
N ILE A 220 18.51 -3.26 -3.55
CA ILE A 220 17.61 -3.98 -2.66
C ILE A 220 18.39 -5.00 -1.82
N HIS A 221 17.91 -5.18 -0.59
CA HIS A 221 18.32 -6.25 0.31
C HIS A 221 17.21 -7.30 0.41
N ILE A 222 17.56 -8.58 0.23
CA ILE A 222 16.56 -9.67 0.32
C ILE A 222 16.49 -10.19 1.75
N GLN A 223 15.33 -10.04 2.35
CA GLN A 223 15.00 -10.60 3.65
C GLN A 223 14.24 -11.91 3.47
N ARG A 224 14.81 -13.02 3.96
CA ARG A 224 14.09 -14.30 4.05
C ARG A 224 13.15 -14.29 5.23
N LEU A 225 11.89 -14.63 5.00
CA LEU A 225 10.84 -14.59 6.01
C LEU A 225 10.61 -15.97 6.61
N MET A 226 10.39 -16.98 5.74
CA MET A 226 10.13 -18.36 6.15
C MET A 226 10.32 -19.32 4.94
N PRO A 227 10.55 -20.63 5.18
CA PRO A 227 10.42 -21.63 4.13
C PRO A 227 9.02 -21.59 3.52
N ALA A 228 8.96 -21.71 2.17
CA ALA A 228 7.71 -21.68 1.42
C ALA A 228 7.13 -23.09 1.21
#